data_4c7519ac9c70672d938ca4ccf575ca00
#
_entry.id   4c7519ac9c70672d938ca4ccf575ca00
#
_cell.length_a   1.000
_cell.length_b   1.000
_cell.length_c   1.000
_cell.angle_alpha   90.00
_cell.angle_beta   90.00
_cell.angle_gamma   90.00
#
_symmetry.space_group_name_H-M   'P 1'
#
loop_
_entity.id
_entity.type
_entity.pdbx_description
1 polymer ?
#
loop_
_entity_poly.entity_id
_entity_poly.type
_entity_poly.pdbx_seq_one_letter_code
_entity_poly.pdbx_strand_id
1 'polypeptide(L)'
;MKIKSLFILLFLSVFTFAHAQLTDYSIFDKKFNFYVANDLGRNGYYDQKPIAELMGTMGEEIGPEFVLATGDVHHFDGVRSVNDPLWMTNYELIYSHPELMIDWFPVLGNHEYRGN
;
A
#
# COMPACT_ATOMS: atom_id res chain seq x y z
N MET A 1 44.37 15.94 -11.90
CA MET A 1 43.91 14.79 -11.10
C MET A 1 43.01 15.16 -9.92
N LYS A 2 43.05 16.40 -9.41
CA LYS A 2 42.28 16.82 -8.21
C LYS A 2 40.80 17.15 -8.46
N ILE A 3 40.43 17.55 -9.68
CA ILE A 3 39.04 17.96 -9.99
C ILE A 3 38.10 16.76 -10.13
N LYS A 4 38.56 15.65 -10.72
CA LYS A 4 37.72 14.43 -10.89
C LYS A 4 37.38 13.77 -9.56
N SER A 5 38.29 13.80 -8.59
CA SER A 5 38.02 13.28 -7.23
C SER A 5 37.01 14.11 -6.47
N LEU A 6 37.00 15.42 -6.68
CA LEU A 6 36.04 16.33 -6.04
C LEU A 6 34.60 16.12 -6.55
N PHE A 7 34.42 15.87 -7.87
CA PHE A 7 33.13 15.57 -8.46
C PHE A 7 32.57 14.23 -7.99
N ILE A 8 33.42 13.21 -7.82
CA ILE A 8 33.00 11.91 -7.31
C ILE A 8 32.56 12.01 -5.84
N LEU A 9 33.24 12.80 -5.02
CA LEU A 9 32.84 13.02 -3.62
C LEU A 9 31.53 13.79 -3.51
N LEU A 10 31.32 14.81 -4.38
CA LEU A 10 30.07 15.56 -4.43
C LEU A 10 28.89 14.70 -4.90
N PHE A 11 29.12 13.81 -5.87
CA PHE A 11 28.11 12.89 -6.37
C PHE A 11 27.73 11.84 -5.33
N LEU A 12 28.70 11.30 -4.58
CA LEU A 12 28.44 10.38 -3.46
C LEU A 12 27.67 11.07 -2.31
N SER A 13 27.97 12.33 -2.01
CA SER A 13 27.25 13.06 -0.95
C SER A 13 25.80 13.35 -1.31
N VAL A 14 25.50 13.61 -2.60
CA VAL A 14 24.11 13.80 -3.06
C VAL A 14 23.33 12.49 -3.01
N PHE A 15 23.97 11.34 -3.30
CA PHE A 15 23.31 10.04 -3.20
C PHE A 15 23.00 9.62 -1.75
N THR A 16 23.83 9.99 -0.79
CA THR A 16 23.57 9.67 0.63
C THR A 16 22.47 10.52 1.22
N PHE A 17 22.20 11.72 0.72
CA PHE A 17 21.08 12.55 1.16
C PHE A 17 19.73 12.11 0.59
N ALA A 18 19.69 11.40 -0.54
CA ALA A 18 18.46 10.93 -1.17
C ALA A 18 17.84 9.69 -0.48
N HIS A 19 18.53 9.05 0.46
CA HIS A 19 18.06 7.83 1.14
C HIS A 19 17.64 8.04 2.59
N ALA A 20 17.58 9.26 3.09
CA ALA A 20 17.33 9.55 4.49
C ALA A 20 16.02 10.32 4.72
N GLN A 21 14.93 9.91 4.08
CA GLN A 21 13.62 10.10 4.70
C GLN A 21 13.23 8.78 5.40
N LEU A 22 13.89 8.50 6.51
CA LEU A 22 13.34 7.61 7.52
C LEU A 22 12.08 8.30 8.02
N THR A 23 10.94 7.85 7.56
CA THR A 23 9.66 8.31 8.09
C THR A 23 9.61 7.81 9.53
N ASP A 24 9.60 8.73 10.48
CA ASP A 24 9.49 8.38 11.91
C ASP A 24 8.02 8.11 12.21
N TYR A 25 7.68 6.85 12.37
CA TYR A 25 6.34 6.40 12.74
C TYR A 25 6.11 6.33 14.25
N SER A 26 7.09 6.71 15.09
CA SER A 26 6.99 6.64 16.55
C SER A 26 5.80 7.40 17.13
N ILE A 27 5.30 8.42 16.40
CA ILE A 27 4.08 9.16 16.78
C ILE A 27 2.82 8.29 16.84
N PHE A 28 2.83 7.13 16.17
CA PHE A 28 1.73 6.17 16.14
C PHE A 28 1.88 5.07 17.20
N ASP A 29 3.06 4.96 17.84
CA ASP A 29 3.29 3.94 18.87
C ASP A 29 2.25 4.05 19.98
N LYS A 30 1.67 2.90 20.38
CA LYS A 30 0.61 2.79 21.40
C LYS A 30 -0.64 3.64 21.12
N LYS A 31 -0.91 3.95 19.87
CA LYS A 31 -2.14 4.61 19.42
C LYS A 31 -3.09 3.56 18.84
N PHE A 32 -4.34 3.96 18.71
CA PHE A 32 -5.31 3.21 17.95
C PHE A 32 -5.18 3.61 16.47
N ASN A 33 -4.56 2.73 15.68
CA ASN A 33 -4.24 2.99 14.30
C ASN A 33 -5.10 2.12 13.38
N PHE A 34 -5.48 2.65 12.25
CA PHE A 34 -6.15 1.92 11.17
C PHE A 34 -5.85 2.56 9.83
N TYR A 35 -6.02 1.80 8.75
CA TYR A 35 -5.90 2.31 7.40
C TYR A 35 -7.25 2.75 6.86
N VAL A 36 -7.23 3.82 6.06
CA VAL A 36 -8.33 4.20 5.18
C VAL A 36 -7.77 4.19 3.75
N ALA A 37 -8.35 3.36 2.91
CA ALA A 37 -7.86 3.18 1.54
C ALA A 37 -9.03 3.06 0.56
N ASN A 38 -8.84 3.54 -0.66
CA ASN A 38 -9.80 3.45 -1.75
C ASN A 38 -9.10 3.14 -3.06
N ASP A 39 -9.86 2.83 -4.11
CA ASP A 39 -9.32 2.51 -5.43
C ASP A 39 -8.28 1.38 -5.43
N LEU A 40 -8.46 0.39 -4.58
CA LEU A 40 -7.46 -0.59 -4.21
C LEU A 40 -7.18 -1.62 -5.30
N GLY A 41 -8.19 -1.97 -6.09
CA GLY A 41 -8.12 -3.12 -6.98
C GLY A 41 -7.66 -2.79 -8.40
N ARG A 42 -6.53 -3.37 -8.82
CA ARG A 42 -5.98 -3.25 -10.18
C ARG A 42 -5.40 -4.57 -10.69
N ASN A 43 -5.81 -5.72 -10.14
CA ASN A 43 -5.27 -7.05 -10.50
C ASN A 43 -3.73 -7.15 -10.42
N GLY A 44 -3.13 -6.39 -9.50
CA GLY A 44 -1.68 -6.33 -9.31
C GLY A 44 -0.94 -5.46 -10.32
N TYR A 45 -1.66 -4.72 -11.18
CA TYR A 45 -1.08 -3.77 -12.11
C TYR A 45 -0.85 -2.40 -11.46
N TYR A 46 -0.11 -1.56 -12.15
CA TYR A 46 0.31 -0.23 -11.70
C TYR A 46 1.05 -0.34 -10.36
N ASP A 47 0.79 0.58 -9.46
CA ASP A 47 1.45 0.64 -8.15
C ASP A 47 0.74 -0.16 -7.06
N GLN A 48 -0.26 -1.00 -7.39
CA GLN A 48 -1.03 -1.75 -6.39
C GLN A 48 -0.15 -2.62 -5.51
N LYS A 49 0.76 -3.42 -6.10
CA LYS A 49 1.66 -4.29 -5.33
C LYS A 49 2.68 -3.52 -4.49
N PRO A 50 3.38 -2.51 -5.03
CA PRO A 50 4.25 -1.65 -4.22
C PRO A 50 3.53 -0.96 -3.06
N ILE A 51 2.29 -0.51 -3.28
CA ILE A 51 1.48 0.12 -2.22
C ILE A 51 1.10 -0.91 -1.15
N ALA A 52 0.66 -2.11 -1.54
CA ALA A 52 0.33 -3.17 -0.60
C ALA A 52 1.53 -3.57 0.27
N GLU A 53 2.72 -3.69 -0.33
CA GLU A 53 3.96 -3.96 0.39
C GLU A 53 4.33 -2.84 1.34
N LEU A 54 4.19 -1.59 0.90
CA LEU A 54 4.44 -0.42 1.75
C LEU A 54 3.46 -0.37 2.94
N MET A 55 2.18 -0.66 2.71
CA MET A 55 1.19 -0.75 3.78
C MET A 55 1.56 -1.82 4.81
N GLY A 56 2.01 -2.98 4.33
CA GLY A 56 2.48 -4.06 5.20
C GLY A 56 3.69 -3.67 6.03
N THR A 57 4.73 -3.11 5.39
CA THR A 57 5.95 -2.64 6.07
C THR A 57 5.65 -1.52 7.08
N MET A 58 4.76 -0.58 6.74
CA MET A 58 4.29 0.41 7.71
C MET A 58 3.53 -0.25 8.86
N GLY A 59 2.78 -1.31 8.57
CA GLY A 59 2.03 -2.07 9.56
C GLY A 59 2.91 -2.64 10.67
N GLU A 60 4.13 -3.09 10.34
CA GLU A 60 5.11 -3.56 11.32
C GLU A 60 5.45 -2.49 12.38
N GLU A 61 5.43 -1.22 11.98
CA GLU A 61 5.78 -0.10 12.85
C GLU A 61 4.57 0.44 13.62
N ILE A 62 3.41 0.55 12.95
CA ILE A 62 2.24 1.25 13.51
C ILE A 62 1.19 0.33 14.13
N GLY A 63 1.21 -0.98 13.85
CA GLY A 63 0.25 -1.95 14.37
C GLY A 63 -1.22 -1.59 14.06
N PRO A 64 -1.65 -1.59 12.79
CA PRO A 64 -3.03 -1.22 12.46
C PRO A 64 -4.02 -2.29 12.94
N GLU A 65 -5.16 -1.86 13.46
CA GLU A 65 -6.21 -2.75 13.97
C GLU A 65 -7.12 -3.27 12.85
N PHE A 66 -7.36 -2.46 11.82
CA PHE A 66 -8.23 -2.81 10.69
C PHE A 66 -7.99 -1.88 9.50
N VAL A 67 -8.65 -2.20 8.37
CA VAL A 67 -8.68 -1.36 7.18
C VAL A 67 -10.12 -0.99 6.81
N LEU A 68 -10.37 0.29 6.57
CA LEU A 68 -11.58 0.78 5.91
C LEU A 68 -11.30 0.90 4.41
N ALA A 69 -11.87 0.01 3.61
CA ALA A 69 -11.78 0.04 2.15
C ALA A 69 -12.98 0.83 1.59
N THR A 70 -12.77 2.12 1.32
CA THR A 70 -13.82 3.11 1.13
C THR A 70 -14.34 3.22 -0.31
N GLY A 71 -14.38 2.11 -1.03
CA GLY A 71 -14.94 1.96 -2.36
C GLY A 71 -13.90 1.66 -3.43
N ASP A 72 -14.39 1.23 -4.58
CA ASP A 72 -13.60 0.86 -5.75
C ASP A 72 -12.49 -0.15 -5.39
N VAL A 73 -12.89 -1.18 -4.63
CA VAL A 73 -12.00 -2.27 -4.23
C VAL A 73 -11.62 -3.12 -5.44
N HIS A 74 -12.43 -3.07 -6.50
CA HIS A 74 -12.19 -3.76 -7.75
C HIS A 74 -12.32 -2.83 -8.96
N HIS A 75 -11.36 -2.91 -9.86
CA HIS A 75 -11.37 -2.24 -11.15
C HIS A 75 -11.14 -3.27 -12.29
N PHE A 76 -11.73 -3.06 -13.49
CA PHE A 76 -12.56 -1.89 -13.87
C PHE A 76 -14.06 -2.10 -13.59
N ASP A 77 -14.49 -3.31 -13.46
CA ASP A 77 -15.83 -3.69 -13.02
C ASP A 77 -15.72 -4.34 -11.64
N GLY A 78 -16.77 -4.21 -10.83
CA GLY A 78 -16.81 -4.81 -9.52
C GLY A 78 -17.01 -6.33 -9.57
N VAL A 79 -16.98 -6.94 -8.41
CA VAL A 79 -17.27 -8.37 -8.23
C VAL A 79 -18.78 -8.65 -8.42
N ARG A 80 -19.08 -9.83 -8.97
CA ARG A 80 -20.46 -10.26 -9.24
C ARG A 80 -21.12 -10.97 -8.06
N SER A 81 -20.32 -11.40 -7.12
CA SER A 81 -20.78 -12.10 -5.90
C SER A 81 -19.67 -12.18 -4.88
N VAL A 82 -20.00 -12.63 -3.68
CA VAL A 82 -19.02 -12.95 -2.62
C VAL A 82 -18.08 -14.11 -2.98
N ASN A 83 -18.42 -14.89 -4.00
CA ASN A 83 -17.60 -15.99 -4.49
C ASN A 83 -16.86 -15.65 -5.81
N ASP A 84 -16.86 -14.39 -6.21
CA ASP A 84 -16.16 -14.00 -7.43
C ASP A 84 -14.64 -14.21 -7.28
N PRO A 85 -13.96 -14.86 -8.24
CA PRO A 85 -12.51 -15.07 -8.19
C PRO A 85 -11.70 -13.76 -8.10
N LEU A 86 -12.27 -12.63 -8.47
CA LEU A 86 -11.62 -11.32 -8.34
C LEU A 86 -11.28 -10.97 -6.88
N TRP A 87 -12.02 -11.46 -5.91
CA TRP A 87 -11.65 -11.31 -4.50
C TRP A 87 -10.23 -11.84 -4.24
N MET A 88 -9.94 -13.02 -4.77
CA MET A 88 -8.63 -13.64 -4.60
C MET A 88 -7.55 -12.89 -5.39
N THR A 89 -7.76 -12.69 -6.70
CA THR A 89 -6.70 -12.23 -7.60
C THR A 89 -6.45 -10.73 -7.56
N ASN A 90 -7.47 -9.95 -7.26
CA ASN A 90 -7.40 -8.48 -7.27
C ASN A 90 -7.21 -7.89 -5.86
N TYR A 91 -7.40 -8.70 -4.84
CA TYR A 91 -7.39 -8.25 -3.47
C TYR A 91 -6.55 -9.16 -2.56
N GLU A 92 -6.98 -10.37 -2.21
CA GLU A 92 -6.37 -11.18 -1.16
C GLU A 92 -4.91 -11.55 -1.42
N LEU A 93 -4.56 -11.93 -2.66
CA LEU A 93 -3.18 -12.25 -3.03
C LEU A 93 -2.28 -11.01 -3.16
N ILE A 94 -2.86 -9.83 -3.24
CA ILE A 94 -2.11 -8.58 -3.34
C ILE A 94 -1.79 -8.02 -1.95
N TYR A 95 -2.80 -7.95 -1.07
CA TYR A 95 -2.67 -7.42 0.30
C TYR A 95 -2.35 -8.54 1.30
N SER A 96 -1.42 -9.43 0.93
CA SER A 96 -1.11 -10.66 1.67
C SER A 96 0.05 -10.53 2.67
N HIS A 97 0.53 -9.33 2.93
CA HIS A 97 1.53 -9.10 3.97
C HIS A 97 0.96 -9.52 5.34
N PRO A 98 1.76 -10.19 6.22
CA PRO A 98 1.26 -10.63 7.54
C PRO A 98 0.55 -9.55 8.34
N GLU A 99 1.06 -8.31 8.33
CA GLU A 99 0.47 -7.17 9.05
C GLU A 99 -0.83 -6.64 8.42
N LEU A 100 -1.20 -7.15 7.26
CA LEU A 100 -2.48 -6.85 6.60
C LEU A 100 -3.51 -7.97 6.77
N MET A 101 -3.16 -9.06 7.47
CA MET A 101 -4.07 -10.17 7.81
C MET A 101 -4.95 -9.80 9.01
N ILE A 102 -5.56 -8.63 8.94
CA ILE A 102 -6.45 -7.99 9.91
C ILE A 102 -7.85 -7.83 9.31
N ASP A 103 -8.81 -7.33 10.06
CA ASP A 103 -10.16 -7.12 9.56
C ASP A 103 -10.20 -6.00 8.51
N TRP A 104 -10.90 -6.26 7.42
CA TRP A 104 -11.15 -5.28 6.37
C TRP A 104 -12.65 -5.04 6.24
N PHE A 105 -13.04 -3.77 6.15
CA PHE A 105 -14.41 -3.33 6.03
C PHE A 105 -14.62 -2.64 4.66
N PRO A 106 -14.92 -3.41 3.60
CA PRO A 106 -15.15 -2.84 2.28
C PRO A 106 -16.55 -2.20 2.19
N VAL A 107 -16.61 -1.06 1.54
CA VAL A 107 -17.86 -0.46 1.06
C VAL A 107 -17.87 -0.41 -0.47
N LEU A 108 -19.06 -0.38 -1.07
CA LEU A 108 -19.20 -0.36 -2.51
C LEU A 108 -18.93 1.04 -3.06
N GLY A 109 -18.04 1.14 -4.04
CA GLY A 109 -17.83 2.31 -4.86
C GLY A 109 -18.59 2.24 -6.18
N ASN A 110 -18.36 3.21 -7.07
CA ASN A 110 -19.06 3.23 -8.35
C ASN A 110 -18.62 2.10 -9.30
N HIS A 111 -17.40 1.58 -9.15
CA HIS A 111 -16.92 0.45 -9.95
C HIS A 111 -17.59 -0.87 -9.53
N GLU A 112 -17.88 -1.08 -8.26
CA GLU A 112 -18.61 -2.26 -7.80
C GLU A 112 -20.03 -2.31 -8.41
N TYR A 113 -20.69 -1.18 -8.60
CA TYR A 113 -22.02 -1.12 -9.23
C TYR A 113 -21.99 -1.37 -10.74
N ARG A 114 -20.83 -1.35 -11.40
CA ARG A 114 -20.71 -1.69 -12.83
C ARG A 114 -20.64 -3.20 -13.09
N GLY A 115 -20.34 -3.98 -12.09
CA GLY A 115 -20.26 -5.45 -12.17
C GLY A 115 -21.61 -6.16 -12.18
N ASN A 116 -22.72 -5.45 -11.94
CA ASN A 116 -24.09 -5.98 -11.83
C ASN A 116 -24.97 -5.48 -12.97
#